data_3a05928cb10fe76a7e52f5d3615a8ca7
#
_entry.id   3a05928cb10fe76a7e52f5d3615a8ca7
#
_cell.length_a   1.000
_cell.length_b   1.000
_cell.length_c   1.000
_cell.angle_alpha   90.00
_cell.angle_beta   90.00
_cell.angle_gamma   90.00
#
_symmetry.space_group_name_H-M   'P 1'
#
loop_
_entity.id
_entity.type
_entity.pdbx_description
1 polymer ?
#
loop_
_entity_poly.entity_id
_entity_poly.type
_entity_poly.pdbx_seq_one_letter_code
_entity_poly.pdbx_strand_id
1 'polypeptide(L)'
;MDYPGNLFVVAAPSGAGKSSLVKALMELDSRVQPSVSHTTRAPRGQEKHGREYFFASDAEFDAMVQAEAFVEWAHVHGRRYGTSRKAIEDRIATGADVVLEIDFQGAIQIKRIFANAVLIFVLPPSWEELRSRLERRGEDAAEVIDLRLRNAELEMRHVGEFDFVIINELFERALFDLKAAGYSDPILVAA
;
A
#
# COMPACT_ATOMS: atom_id res chain seq x y z
N MET A 1 7.66 21.21 19.47
CA MET A 1 8.31 20.68 18.25
C MET A 1 7.22 19.91 17.53
N ASP A 2 6.79 20.44 16.39
CA ASP A 2 5.84 19.70 15.57
C ASP A 2 6.58 18.52 14.98
N TYR A 3 6.15 17.30 15.35
CA TYR A 3 6.71 16.07 14.81
C TYR A 3 6.15 15.89 13.39
N PRO A 4 6.97 15.93 12.34
CA PRO A 4 6.47 15.64 11.01
C PRO A 4 5.96 14.20 11.01
N GLY A 5 4.84 13.94 10.31
CA GLY A 5 4.33 12.58 10.15
C GLY A 5 5.30 11.71 9.37
N ASN A 6 5.10 10.40 9.44
CA ASN A 6 5.90 9.41 8.73
C ASN A 6 5.20 8.95 7.44
N LEU A 7 5.98 8.36 6.53
CA LEU A 7 5.47 7.71 5.33
C LEU A 7 5.72 6.19 5.43
N PHE A 8 4.63 5.43 5.45
CA PHE A 8 4.66 3.98 5.44
C PHE A 8 4.18 3.45 4.09
N VAL A 9 4.88 2.48 3.57
CA VAL A 9 4.50 1.79 2.34
C VAL A 9 4.33 0.32 2.67
N VAL A 10 3.12 -0.17 2.55
CA VAL A 10 2.79 -1.57 2.79
C VAL A 10 2.56 -2.25 1.46
N ALA A 11 3.39 -3.24 1.16
CA ALA A 11 3.24 -4.12 0.00
C ALA A 11 3.00 -5.56 0.43
N ALA A 12 2.38 -6.34 -0.42
CA ALA A 12 2.09 -7.74 -0.15
C ALA A 12 1.63 -8.44 -1.42
N PRO A 13 1.83 -9.74 -1.55
CA PRO A 13 1.17 -10.51 -2.60
C PRO A 13 -0.35 -10.53 -2.37
N SER A 14 -1.08 -10.65 -3.49
CA SER A 14 -2.54 -10.73 -3.45
C SER A 14 -2.98 -11.91 -2.55
N GLY A 15 -3.84 -11.64 -1.58
CA GLY A 15 -4.31 -12.66 -0.62
C GLY A 15 -3.56 -12.71 0.72
N ALA A 16 -2.43 -12.00 0.88
CA ALA A 16 -1.68 -11.97 2.14
C ALA A 16 -2.39 -11.21 3.29
N GLY A 17 -3.45 -10.42 3.00
CA GLY A 17 -4.24 -9.72 4.02
C GLY A 17 -3.84 -8.28 4.27
N LYS A 18 -3.04 -7.66 3.39
CA LYS A 18 -2.56 -6.28 3.47
C LYS A 18 -3.67 -5.28 3.82
N SER A 19 -4.70 -5.19 2.98
CA SER A 19 -5.76 -4.17 3.15
C SER A 19 -6.56 -4.33 4.44
N SER A 20 -6.72 -5.55 4.93
CA SER A 20 -7.37 -5.78 6.23
C SER A 20 -6.51 -5.27 7.38
N LEU A 21 -5.19 -5.50 7.33
CA LEU A 21 -4.24 -5.02 8.33
C LEU A 21 -4.13 -3.49 8.32
N VAL A 22 -4.00 -2.87 7.14
CA VAL A 22 -3.92 -1.41 7.01
C VAL A 22 -5.20 -0.75 7.50
N LYS A 23 -6.37 -1.30 7.15
CA LYS A 23 -7.66 -0.80 7.65
C LYS A 23 -7.74 -0.87 9.17
N ALA A 24 -7.40 -2.00 9.76
CA ALA A 24 -7.40 -2.17 11.21
C ALA A 24 -6.39 -1.23 11.91
N LEU A 25 -5.21 -1.00 11.30
CA LEU A 25 -4.24 -0.03 11.82
C LEU A 25 -4.81 1.39 11.85
N MET A 26 -5.48 1.83 10.78
CA MET A 26 -6.12 3.15 10.72
C MET A 26 -7.28 3.29 11.73
N GLU A 27 -8.01 2.21 12.00
CA GLU A 27 -9.05 2.19 13.04
C GLU A 27 -8.45 2.25 14.46
N LEU A 28 -7.27 1.66 14.66
CA LEU A 28 -6.57 1.61 15.94
C LEU A 28 -5.81 2.91 16.25
N ASP A 29 -5.30 3.59 15.25
CA ASP A 29 -4.50 4.82 15.40
C ASP A 29 -4.95 5.89 14.39
N SER A 30 -5.67 6.88 14.88
CA SER A 30 -6.22 7.97 14.05
C SER A 30 -5.17 8.87 13.41
N ARG A 31 -3.89 8.80 13.83
CA ARG A 31 -2.79 9.52 13.17
C ARG A 31 -2.41 8.87 11.85
N VAL A 32 -2.65 7.55 11.72
CA VAL A 32 -2.39 6.82 10.49
C VAL A 32 -3.52 7.09 9.50
N GLN A 33 -3.19 7.69 8.38
CA GLN A 33 -4.16 8.08 7.36
C GLN A 33 -3.73 7.56 5.99
N PRO A 34 -4.69 7.15 5.14
CA PRO A 34 -4.35 6.71 3.80
C PRO A 34 -3.92 7.91 2.95
N SER A 35 -3.03 7.68 2.00
CA SER A 35 -2.85 8.64 0.92
C SER A 35 -4.08 8.61 0.01
N VAL A 36 -4.58 9.79 -0.33
CA VAL A 36 -5.67 9.92 -1.30
C VAL A 36 -5.08 9.96 -2.70
N SER A 37 -5.29 8.88 -3.48
CA SER A 37 -4.81 8.76 -4.85
C SER A 37 -5.71 9.52 -5.83
N HIS A 38 -5.14 9.90 -6.96
CA HIS A 38 -5.88 10.40 -8.13
C HIS A 38 -6.40 9.25 -8.97
N THR A 39 -7.55 9.43 -9.63
CA THR A 39 -8.07 8.44 -10.58
C THR A 39 -8.87 9.09 -11.70
N THR A 40 -8.78 8.51 -12.91
CA THR A 40 -9.66 8.87 -14.05
C THR A 40 -10.97 8.10 -14.04
N ARG A 41 -11.22 7.28 -13.01
CA ARG A 41 -12.50 6.63 -12.80
C ARG A 41 -13.52 7.63 -12.25
N ALA A 42 -14.74 7.58 -12.76
CA ALA A 42 -15.85 8.35 -12.18
C ALA A 42 -16.14 7.91 -10.73
N PRO A 43 -16.60 8.81 -9.86
CA PRO A 43 -17.06 8.47 -8.52
C PRO A 43 -18.13 7.38 -8.53
N ARG A 44 -18.16 6.53 -7.52
CA ARG A 44 -19.19 5.50 -7.31
C ARG A 44 -19.97 5.79 -6.04
N GLY A 45 -21.29 5.65 -6.10
CA GLY A 45 -22.16 5.81 -4.95
C GLY A 45 -21.93 7.13 -4.21
N GLN A 46 -21.46 7.05 -2.97
CA GLN A 46 -21.25 8.18 -2.06
C GLN A 46 -19.79 8.68 -2.01
N GLU A 47 -18.93 8.22 -2.92
CA GLU A 47 -17.52 8.66 -2.99
C GLU A 47 -17.44 10.17 -3.27
N LYS A 48 -16.53 10.87 -2.55
CA LYS A 48 -16.32 12.32 -2.66
C LYS A 48 -14.90 12.62 -3.10
N HIS A 49 -14.77 13.62 -3.96
CA HIS A 49 -13.45 14.16 -4.37
C HIS A 49 -12.66 14.63 -3.14
N GLY A 50 -11.40 14.19 -3.06
CA GLY A 50 -10.50 14.52 -1.95
C GLY A 50 -10.68 13.68 -0.68
N ARG A 51 -11.65 12.76 -0.66
CA ARG A 51 -11.87 11.82 0.46
C ARG A 51 -11.46 10.40 0.09
N GLU A 52 -12.13 9.76 -0.88
CA GLU A 52 -11.74 8.44 -1.37
C GLU A 52 -10.69 8.53 -2.48
N TYR A 53 -10.90 9.47 -3.40
CA TYR A 53 -9.99 9.77 -4.51
C TYR A 53 -10.03 11.25 -4.87
N PHE A 54 -8.96 11.74 -5.48
CA PHE A 54 -9.00 12.93 -6.32
C PHE A 54 -9.44 12.48 -7.72
N PHE A 55 -10.71 12.68 -8.04
CA PHE A 55 -11.25 12.35 -9.36
C PHE A 55 -10.77 13.38 -10.38
N ALA A 56 -10.09 12.93 -11.43
CA ALA A 56 -9.52 13.77 -12.48
C ALA A 56 -10.03 13.31 -13.85
N SER A 57 -10.13 14.22 -14.80
CA SER A 57 -10.28 13.87 -16.20
C SER A 57 -9.01 13.26 -16.76
N ASP A 58 -9.10 12.60 -17.92
CA ASP A 58 -7.92 12.06 -18.59
C ASP A 58 -6.92 13.16 -18.94
N ALA A 59 -7.38 14.33 -19.37
CA ALA A 59 -6.52 15.48 -19.70
C ALA A 59 -5.79 16.04 -18.46
N GLU A 60 -6.47 16.15 -17.32
CA GLU A 60 -5.85 16.57 -16.05
C GLU A 60 -4.81 15.55 -15.59
N PHE A 61 -5.12 14.26 -15.70
CA PHE A 61 -4.18 13.20 -15.36
C PHE A 61 -2.94 13.23 -16.27
N ASP A 62 -3.12 13.43 -17.60
CA ASP A 62 -2.02 13.59 -18.54
C ASP A 62 -1.13 14.78 -18.20
N ALA A 63 -1.72 15.92 -17.85
CA ALA A 63 -0.97 17.09 -17.41
C ALA A 63 -0.15 16.81 -16.15
N MET A 64 -0.70 16.05 -15.18
CA MET A 64 0.02 15.64 -13.98
C MET A 64 1.17 14.67 -14.29
N VAL A 65 0.98 13.74 -15.24
CA VAL A 65 2.06 12.84 -15.68
C VAL A 65 3.19 13.64 -16.34
N GLN A 66 2.85 14.57 -17.25
CA GLN A 66 3.84 15.44 -17.91
C GLN A 66 4.61 16.35 -16.94
N ALA A 67 3.94 16.78 -15.87
CA ALA A 67 4.54 17.57 -14.80
C ALA A 67 5.32 16.73 -13.76
N GLU A 68 5.46 15.42 -13.96
CA GLU A 68 6.08 14.49 -13.01
C GLU A 68 5.51 14.61 -11.58
N ALA A 69 4.21 14.93 -11.47
CA ALA A 69 3.54 15.19 -10.21
C ALA A 69 3.23 13.91 -9.42
N PHE A 70 3.24 12.76 -10.08
CA PHE A 70 3.01 11.47 -9.46
C PHE A 70 4.32 10.83 -8.98
N VAL A 71 4.28 10.24 -7.79
CA VAL A 71 5.34 9.37 -7.27
C VAL A 71 5.25 7.96 -7.84
N GLU A 72 4.03 7.55 -8.18
CA GLU A 72 3.71 6.34 -8.93
C GLU A 72 2.36 6.51 -9.63
N TRP A 73 2.16 5.86 -10.75
CA TRP A 73 0.86 5.72 -11.39
C TRP A 73 0.80 4.47 -12.26
N ALA A 74 -0.41 3.94 -12.47
CA ALA A 74 -0.64 2.73 -13.25
C ALA A 74 -2.01 2.73 -13.93
N HIS A 75 -2.14 1.88 -14.96
CA HIS A 75 -3.42 1.50 -15.51
C HIS A 75 -3.99 0.29 -14.79
N VAL A 76 -5.21 0.42 -14.28
CA VAL A 76 -5.93 -0.65 -13.60
C VAL A 76 -7.35 -0.73 -14.17
N HIS A 77 -7.69 -1.85 -14.79
CA HIS A 77 -9.01 -2.09 -15.39
C HIS A 77 -9.50 -0.95 -16.31
N GLY A 78 -8.62 -0.46 -17.19
CA GLY A 78 -8.94 0.58 -18.17
C GLY A 78 -9.09 1.99 -17.57
N ARG A 79 -8.70 2.21 -16.34
CA ARG A 79 -8.64 3.51 -15.65
C ARG A 79 -7.25 3.74 -15.10
N ARG A 80 -6.91 5.00 -14.88
CA ARG A 80 -5.62 5.37 -14.32
C ARG A 80 -5.76 5.71 -12.84
N TYR A 81 -4.75 5.34 -12.09
CA TYR A 81 -4.61 5.64 -10.68
C TYR A 81 -3.19 6.13 -10.43
N GLY A 82 -3.02 7.11 -9.57
CA GLY A 82 -1.70 7.63 -9.25
C GLY A 82 -1.68 8.36 -7.92
N THR A 83 -0.56 8.27 -7.23
CA THR A 83 -0.31 8.94 -5.96
C THR A 83 0.57 10.15 -6.21
N SER A 84 0.06 11.37 -5.94
CA SER A 84 0.86 12.58 -6.15
C SER A 84 1.80 12.84 -4.98
N ARG A 85 3.00 13.34 -5.31
CA ARG A 85 3.99 13.79 -4.31
C ARG A 85 3.39 14.81 -3.36
N LYS A 86 2.71 15.81 -3.91
CA LYS A 86 2.09 16.89 -3.13
C LYS A 86 1.05 16.36 -2.13
N ALA A 87 0.22 15.39 -2.50
CA ALA A 87 -0.77 14.82 -1.60
C ALA A 87 -0.13 14.12 -0.39
N ILE A 88 1.01 13.45 -0.59
CA ILE A 88 1.79 12.84 0.49
C ILE A 88 2.40 13.93 1.38
N GLU A 89 3.13 14.88 0.77
CA GLU A 89 3.85 15.94 1.50
C GLU A 89 2.89 16.83 2.33
N ASP A 90 1.77 17.25 1.75
CA ASP A 90 0.75 18.03 2.44
C ASP A 90 0.19 17.27 3.66
N ARG A 91 -0.02 15.96 3.53
CA ARG A 91 -0.55 15.14 4.61
C ARG A 91 0.48 14.95 5.73
N ILE A 92 1.73 14.62 5.40
CA ILE A 92 2.84 14.52 6.36
C ILE A 92 3.04 15.84 7.11
N ALA A 93 2.92 16.98 6.41
CA ALA A 93 3.06 18.31 7.02
C ALA A 93 2.00 18.60 8.08
N THR A 94 0.85 17.92 8.06
CA THR A 94 -0.16 18.03 9.13
C THR A 94 0.18 17.23 10.39
N GLY A 95 1.31 16.49 10.41
CA GLY A 95 1.67 15.58 11.49
C GLY A 95 1.00 14.19 11.40
N ALA A 96 0.32 13.91 10.29
CA ALA A 96 -0.29 12.61 10.07
C ALA A 96 0.75 11.60 9.53
N ASP A 97 0.67 10.37 10.01
CA ASP A 97 1.39 9.24 9.44
C ASP A 97 0.64 8.74 8.20
N VAL A 98 1.30 8.82 7.05
CA VAL A 98 0.68 8.45 5.76
C VAL A 98 0.97 6.99 5.44
N VAL A 99 -0.05 6.21 5.14
CA VAL A 99 0.09 4.83 4.66
C VAL A 99 -0.29 4.71 3.19
N LEU A 100 0.60 4.07 2.41
CA LEU A 100 0.39 3.71 1.02
C LEU A 100 0.22 2.19 0.90
N GLU A 101 -0.84 1.76 0.22
CA GLU A 101 -1.06 0.37 -0.17
C GLU A 101 -0.77 0.20 -1.65
N ILE A 102 0.46 -0.15 -1.99
CA ILE A 102 0.92 -0.30 -3.38
C ILE A 102 1.65 -1.63 -3.58
N ASP A 103 2.05 -1.92 -4.81
CA ASP A 103 2.88 -3.08 -5.11
C ASP A 103 4.37 -2.83 -4.78
N PHE A 104 5.19 -3.86 -4.91
CA PHE A 104 6.62 -3.76 -4.59
C PHE A 104 7.35 -2.77 -5.51
N GLN A 105 6.95 -2.63 -6.78
CA GLN A 105 7.60 -1.72 -7.73
C GLN A 105 7.35 -0.27 -7.32
N GLY A 106 6.10 0.05 -6.97
CA GLY A 106 5.73 1.35 -6.42
C GLY A 106 6.45 1.64 -5.10
N ALA A 107 6.57 0.65 -4.21
CA ALA A 107 7.29 0.79 -2.95
C ALA A 107 8.76 1.20 -3.16
N ILE A 108 9.46 0.53 -4.08
CA ILE A 108 10.85 0.84 -4.42
C ILE A 108 10.97 2.26 -5.02
N GLN A 109 10.02 2.66 -5.86
CA GLN A 109 9.99 4.03 -6.41
C GLN A 109 9.79 5.07 -5.32
N ILE A 110 8.87 4.83 -4.38
CA ILE A 110 8.64 5.70 -3.22
C ILE A 110 9.92 5.86 -2.40
N LYS A 111 10.63 4.77 -2.10
CA LYS A 111 11.89 4.83 -1.31
C LYS A 111 12.95 5.69 -1.96
N ARG A 112 13.02 5.71 -3.30
CA ARG A 112 13.96 6.57 -4.05
C ARG A 112 13.62 8.06 -3.94
N ILE A 113 12.33 8.39 -3.83
CA ILE A 113 11.83 9.78 -3.75
C ILE A 113 11.82 10.26 -2.30
N PHE A 114 11.41 9.39 -1.38
CA PHE A 114 11.30 9.63 0.05
C PHE A 114 12.22 8.66 0.79
N ALA A 115 13.49 9.05 0.96
CA ALA A 115 14.50 8.18 1.58
C ALA A 115 14.11 7.70 2.99
N ASN A 116 13.33 8.50 3.72
CA ASN A 116 12.84 8.19 5.06
C ASN A 116 11.54 7.36 5.06
N ALA A 117 10.98 7.00 3.90
CA ALA A 117 9.82 6.11 3.85
C ALA A 117 10.16 4.74 4.43
N VAL A 118 9.28 4.20 5.24
CA VAL A 118 9.40 2.87 5.83
C VAL A 118 8.67 1.88 4.95
N LEU A 119 9.41 0.94 4.37
CA LEU A 119 8.85 -0.11 3.51
C LEU A 119 8.56 -1.37 4.33
N ILE A 120 7.31 -1.84 4.29
CA ILE A 120 6.83 -3.00 5.02
C ILE A 120 6.26 -4.01 4.03
N PHE A 121 6.76 -5.25 4.07
CA PHE A 121 6.24 -6.34 3.26
C PHE A 121 5.44 -7.33 4.11
N VAL A 122 4.18 -7.58 3.74
CA VAL A 122 3.33 -8.54 4.44
C VAL A 122 3.34 -9.86 3.70
N LEU A 123 3.71 -10.93 4.40
CA LEU A 123 3.73 -12.30 3.89
C LEU A 123 2.58 -13.13 4.45
N PRO A 124 2.02 -14.08 3.69
CA PRO A 124 1.22 -15.16 4.25
C PRO A 124 2.12 -16.11 5.04
N PRO A 125 1.59 -16.92 5.98
CA PRO A 125 2.39 -17.87 6.76
C PRO A 125 2.94 -19.03 5.90
N SER A 126 2.25 -19.40 4.82
CA SER A 126 2.70 -20.43 3.87
C SER A 126 2.04 -20.26 2.50
N TRP A 127 2.56 -20.98 1.51
CA TRP A 127 1.97 -21.06 0.17
C TRP A 127 0.59 -21.72 0.17
N GLU A 128 0.40 -22.75 0.98
CA GLU A 128 -0.86 -23.46 1.14
C GLU A 128 -1.93 -22.52 1.70
N GLU A 129 -1.58 -21.71 2.71
CA GLU A 129 -2.49 -20.74 3.28
C GLU A 129 -2.81 -19.62 2.29
N LEU A 130 -1.83 -19.15 1.51
CA LEU A 130 -2.07 -18.16 0.45
C LEU A 130 -3.06 -18.69 -0.58
N ARG A 131 -2.86 -19.92 -1.09
CA ARG A 131 -3.79 -20.59 -2.02
C ARG A 131 -5.18 -20.69 -1.41
N SER A 132 -5.27 -21.19 -0.18
CA SER A 132 -6.53 -21.34 0.56
C SER A 132 -7.27 -20.01 0.70
N ARG A 133 -6.56 -18.90 0.98
CA ARG A 133 -7.15 -17.56 1.08
C ARG A 133 -7.70 -17.07 -0.25
N LEU A 134 -7.01 -17.33 -1.36
CA LEU A 134 -7.47 -16.98 -2.70
C LEU A 134 -8.70 -17.79 -3.10
N GLU A 135 -8.71 -19.09 -2.84
CA GLU A 135 -9.85 -19.99 -3.12
C GLU A 135 -11.08 -19.64 -2.29
N ARG A 136 -10.91 -19.34 -1.00
CA ARG A 136 -12.04 -18.98 -0.10
C ARG A 136 -12.77 -17.69 -0.50
N ARG A 137 -12.12 -16.79 -1.24
CA ARG A 137 -12.79 -15.59 -1.77
C ARG A 137 -13.88 -15.93 -2.78
N GLY A 138 -13.74 -17.06 -3.49
CA GLY A 138 -14.75 -17.54 -4.44
C GLY A 138 -15.00 -16.64 -5.65
N GLU A 139 -14.10 -15.69 -5.90
CA GLU A 139 -14.23 -14.67 -6.95
C GLU A 139 -13.50 -15.04 -8.23
N ASP A 140 -12.57 -16.01 -8.18
CA ASP A 140 -11.65 -16.32 -9.25
C ASP A 140 -11.74 -17.78 -9.71
N ALA A 141 -11.57 -18.01 -11.01
CA ALA A 141 -11.37 -19.35 -11.56
C ALA A 141 -9.97 -19.88 -11.19
N ALA A 142 -9.79 -21.20 -11.25
CA ALA A 142 -8.54 -21.86 -10.85
C ALA A 142 -7.31 -21.32 -11.59
N GLU A 143 -7.44 -21.04 -12.88
CA GLU A 143 -6.36 -20.50 -13.71
C GLU A 143 -5.92 -19.09 -13.25
N VAL A 144 -6.88 -18.28 -12.75
CA VAL A 144 -6.62 -16.95 -12.20
C VAL A 144 -5.89 -17.08 -10.85
N ILE A 145 -6.27 -18.04 -10.01
CA ILE A 145 -5.58 -18.34 -8.75
C ILE A 145 -4.14 -18.75 -9.01
N ASP A 146 -3.90 -19.64 -9.97
CA ASP A 146 -2.55 -20.08 -10.33
C ASP A 146 -1.70 -18.92 -10.88
N LEU A 147 -2.30 -18.01 -11.66
CA LEU A 147 -1.61 -16.79 -12.10
C LEU A 147 -1.24 -15.88 -10.91
N ARG A 148 -2.16 -15.69 -9.96
CA ARG A 148 -1.90 -14.88 -8.75
C ARG A 148 -0.80 -15.48 -7.89
N LEU A 149 -0.74 -16.81 -7.77
CA LEU A 149 0.34 -17.49 -7.04
C LEU A 149 1.70 -17.30 -7.72
N ARG A 150 1.76 -17.40 -9.06
CA ARG A 150 3.00 -17.11 -9.79
C ARG A 150 3.45 -15.66 -9.61
N ASN A 151 2.51 -14.72 -9.63
CA ASN A 151 2.83 -13.31 -9.38
C ASN A 151 3.32 -13.11 -7.94
N ALA A 152 2.68 -13.76 -6.97
CA ALA A 152 3.12 -13.73 -5.58
C ALA A 152 4.56 -14.21 -5.40
N GLU A 153 4.96 -15.27 -6.12
CA GLU A 153 6.36 -15.75 -6.11
C GLU A 153 7.33 -14.69 -6.61
N LEU A 154 6.98 -14.00 -7.70
CA LEU A 154 7.81 -12.92 -8.24
C LEU A 154 7.91 -11.75 -7.26
N GLU A 155 6.79 -11.34 -6.66
CA GLU A 155 6.75 -10.25 -5.68
C GLU A 155 7.60 -10.57 -4.43
N MET A 156 7.53 -11.82 -3.93
CA MET A 156 8.30 -12.25 -2.77
C MET A 156 9.82 -12.27 -2.98
N ARG A 157 10.31 -12.33 -4.21
CA ARG A 157 11.76 -12.22 -4.51
C ARG A 157 12.32 -10.85 -4.13
N HIS A 158 11.47 -9.84 -3.99
CA HIS A 158 11.84 -8.47 -3.64
C HIS A 158 11.73 -8.17 -2.14
N VAL A 159 11.42 -9.14 -1.30
CA VAL A 159 11.31 -8.98 0.16
C VAL A 159 12.55 -8.34 0.77
N GLY A 160 13.75 -8.68 0.28
CA GLY A 160 15.01 -8.10 0.76
C GLY A 160 15.20 -6.60 0.52
N GLU A 161 14.32 -5.96 -0.24
CA GLU A 161 14.34 -4.51 -0.49
C GLU A 161 13.49 -3.72 0.52
N PHE A 162 12.82 -4.41 1.45
CA PHE A 162 11.94 -3.81 2.46
C PHE A 162 12.63 -3.69 3.81
N ASP A 163 12.29 -2.63 4.55
CA ASP A 163 12.82 -2.38 5.89
C ASP A 163 12.29 -3.39 6.92
N PHE A 164 11.03 -3.83 6.74
CA PHE A 164 10.36 -4.80 7.62
C PHE A 164 9.59 -5.85 6.85
N VAL A 165 9.55 -7.07 7.40
CA VAL A 165 8.74 -8.19 6.90
C VAL A 165 7.83 -8.68 8.01
N ILE A 166 6.53 -8.75 7.73
CA ILE A 166 5.51 -9.19 8.69
C ILE A 166 4.84 -10.46 8.16
N ILE A 167 4.84 -11.52 8.96
CA ILE A 167 4.13 -12.76 8.63
C ILE A 167 2.71 -12.67 9.20
N ASN A 168 1.70 -12.63 8.31
CA ASN A 168 0.30 -12.57 8.69
C ASN A 168 -0.28 -13.98 8.93
N GLU A 169 0.20 -14.62 10.00
CA GLU A 169 -0.31 -15.90 10.49
C GLU A 169 -1.49 -15.66 11.45
N LEU A 170 -1.27 -14.89 12.50
CA LEU A 170 -2.28 -14.44 13.45
C LEU A 170 -2.52 -12.94 13.22
N PHE A 171 -3.74 -12.58 12.89
CA PHE A 171 -4.09 -11.21 12.50
C PHE A 171 -3.71 -10.17 13.56
N GLU A 172 -4.02 -10.43 14.83
CA GLU A 172 -3.74 -9.52 15.94
C GLU A 172 -2.24 -9.33 16.15
N ARG A 173 -1.45 -10.38 15.95
CA ARG A 173 0.01 -10.32 16.04
C ARG A 173 0.57 -9.51 14.88
N ALA A 174 0.13 -9.79 13.65
CA ALA A 174 0.56 -9.05 12.47
C ALA A 174 0.17 -7.56 12.55
N LEU A 175 -0.99 -7.24 13.13
CA LEU A 175 -1.42 -5.87 13.38
C LEU A 175 -0.53 -5.16 14.41
N PHE A 176 -0.16 -5.86 15.49
CA PHE A 176 0.78 -5.35 16.48
C PHE A 176 2.15 -5.07 15.86
N ASP A 177 2.68 -6.03 15.08
CA ASP A 177 3.97 -5.91 14.39
C ASP A 177 3.93 -4.77 13.34
N LEU A 178 2.83 -4.61 12.60
CA LEU A 178 2.64 -3.51 11.66
C LEU A 178 2.66 -2.15 12.36
N LYS A 179 2.00 -2.04 13.50
CA LYS A 179 2.04 -0.83 14.32
C LYS A 179 3.46 -0.56 14.86
N ALA A 180 4.14 -1.60 15.36
CA ALA A 180 5.49 -1.48 15.88
C ALA A 180 6.51 -1.06 14.82
N ALA A 181 6.44 -1.62 13.60
CA ALA A 181 7.29 -1.25 12.47
C ALA A 181 7.23 0.24 12.15
N GLY A 182 6.07 0.87 12.36
CA GLY A 182 5.87 2.30 12.16
C GLY A 182 6.65 3.21 13.12
N TYR A 183 7.08 2.69 14.26
CA TYR A 183 7.71 3.49 15.34
C TYR A 183 9.07 2.94 15.79
N SER A 184 9.59 1.92 15.12
CA SER A 184 10.86 1.27 15.48
C SER A 184 11.96 1.66 14.51
N ASP A 185 13.18 1.80 15.04
CA ASP A 185 14.38 1.80 14.18
C ASP A 185 14.46 0.46 13.42
N PRO A 186 14.80 0.45 12.13
CA PRO A 186 14.83 -0.76 11.27
C PRO A 186 15.65 -1.93 11.81
N ILE A 187 16.49 -1.70 12.81
CA ILE A 187 17.45 -2.68 13.36
C ILE A 187 16.82 -3.65 14.37
N LEU A 188 15.59 -3.43 14.84
CA LEU A 188 15.07 -4.15 16.02
C LEU A 188 14.05 -5.29 15.73
N VAL A 189 13.71 -5.59 14.48
CA VAL A 189 12.65 -6.58 14.14
C VAL A 189 13.19 -7.82 13.41
N ALA A 190 14.50 -7.99 13.31
CA ALA A 190 15.14 -9.18 12.74
C ALA A 190 15.65 -10.12 13.86
N ALA A 191 14.74 -10.71 14.62
CA ALA A 191 15.08 -11.81 15.54
C ALA A 191 13.90 -12.80 15.64
#